data_75fb0a80ac5326d17b85e9e4972be65e
#
_entry.id   75fb0a80ac5326d17b85e9e4972be65e
#
_cell.length_a   1.000
_cell.length_b   1.000
_cell.length_c   1.000
_cell.angle_alpha   90.00
_cell.angle_beta   90.00
_cell.angle_gamma   90.00
#
_symmetry.space_group_name_H-M   'P 1'
#
loop_
_entity.id
_entity.type
_entity.pdbx_description
1 polymer ?
#
loop_
_entity_poly.entity_id
_entity_poly.type
_entity_poly.pdbx_seq_one_letter_code
_entity_poly.pdbx_strand_id
1 'polypeptide(L)'
;EYPMIIGDEKITLGEKFESINPANKSQIVGVFSEADADAKNLVDKAIEAATSAFKIWKNVSPAERAEYLFRAAKIIRDRKHYFSAWMVFETAKTWSEADGDTAEAIDFLEFYGREMIRWADEQPVTPSPLQEKKQF
;
A
#
# COMPACT_ATOMS: atom_id res chain seq x y z
N GLU A 1 2.33 12.38 15.41
CA GLU A 1 3.49 12.61 14.54
C GLU A 1 3.92 11.31 13.88
N TYR A 2 4.19 11.39 12.57
CA TYR A 2 4.47 10.21 11.74
C TYR A 2 5.86 10.36 11.10
N PRO A 3 6.80 9.46 11.41
CA PRO A 3 8.11 9.43 10.78
C PRO A 3 8.02 8.85 9.36
N MET A 4 9.03 9.09 8.54
CA MET A 4 9.27 8.28 7.35
C MET A 4 9.67 6.86 7.76
N ILE A 5 9.32 5.89 6.93
CA ILE A 5 9.73 4.49 7.11
C ILE A 5 10.46 4.05 5.86
N ILE A 6 11.74 3.70 6.00
CA ILE A 6 12.58 3.19 4.92
C ILE A 6 13.17 1.85 5.39
N GLY A 7 12.75 0.75 4.75
CA GLY A 7 13.01 -0.57 5.28
C GLY A 7 12.39 -0.70 6.68
N ASP A 8 13.19 -1.07 7.67
CA ASP A 8 12.74 -1.20 9.06
C ASP A 8 13.03 0.05 9.92
N GLU A 9 13.64 1.08 9.32
CA GLU A 9 14.03 2.28 10.05
C GLU A 9 12.92 3.34 10.05
N LYS A 10 12.69 3.92 11.22
CA LYS A 10 11.85 5.11 11.42
C LYS A 10 12.73 6.34 11.45
N ILE A 11 12.54 7.23 10.47
CA ILE A 11 13.35 8.43 10.29
C ILE A 11 12.47 9.64 10.60
N THR A 12 12.84 10.40 11.63
CA THR A 12 12.21 11.67 11.97
C THR A 12 13.14 12.80 11.52
N LEU A 13 12.64 13.67 10.65
CA LEU A 13 13.37 14.84 10.15
C LEU A 13 12.94 16.10 10.88
N GLY A 14 13.77 17.16 10.79
CA GLY A 14 13.49 18.47 11.41
C GLY A 14 12.32 19.18 10.73
N GLU A 15 12.24 19.12 9.39
CA GLU A 15 11.14 19.69 8.64
C GLU A 15 9.92 18.78 8.68
N LYS A 16 8.75 19.40 8.76
CA LYS A 16 7.47 18.70 8.91
C LYS A 16 6.38 19.46 8.18
N PHE A 17 5.40 18.71 7.66
CA PHE A 17 4.17 19.32 7.19
C PHE A 17 2.97 18.82 8.00
N GLU A 18 1.94 19.65 8.06
CA GLU A 18 0.69 19.36 8.75
C GLU A 18 -0.38 19.00 7.73
N SER A 19 -1.00 17.82 7.88
CA SER A 19 -2.25 17.52 7.23
C SER A 19 -3.37 18.15 8.04
N ILE A 20 -4.15 19.01 7.42
CA ILE A 20 -5.24 19.74 8.10
C ILE A 20 -6.59 19.26 7.58
N ASN A 21 -7.61 19.30 8.43
CA ASN A 21 -8.97 19.01 8.05
C ASN A 21 -9.51 20.11 7.11
N PRO A 22 -9.88 19.79 5.84
CA PRO A 22 -10.35 20.79 4.89
C PRO A 22 -11.65 21.46 5.33
N ALA A 23 -12.48 20.78 6.10
CA ALA A 23 -13.73 21.33 6.66
C ALA A 23 -13.50 22.21 7.90
N ASN A 24 -12.36 22.05 8.58
CA ASN A 24 -11.98 22.86 9.74
C ASN A 24 -10.46 23.10 9.77
N LYS A 25 -10.00 24.14 9.13
CA LYS A 25 -8.58 24.46 8.93
C LYS A 25 -7.78 24.68 10.22
N SER A 26 -8.43 24.82 11.37
CA SER A 26 -7.75 24.89 12.66
C SER A 26 -7.47 23.51 13.28
N GLN A 27 -7.96 22.45 12.66
CA GLN A 27 -7.80 21.08 13.14
C GLN A 27 -6.67 20.38 12.37
N ILE A 28 -5.60 20.08 13.08
CA ILE A 28 -4.48 19.26 12.56
C ILE A 28 -4.89 17.80 12.67
N VAL A 29 -4.87 17.09 11.55
CA VAL A 29 -5.15 15.65 11.43
C VAL A 29 -3.90 14.84 11.69
N GLY A 30 -2.77 15.28 11.15
CA GLY A 30 -1.50 14.62 11.33
C GLY A 30 -0.31 15.53 11.06
N VAL A 31 0.83 15.22 11.66
CA VAL A 31 2.11 15.89 11.43
C VAL A 31 3.09 14.86 10.88
N PHE A 32 3.68 15.14 9.73
CA PHE A 32 4.53 14.21 9.00
C PHE A 32 5.92 14.78 8.82
N SER A 33 6.93 13.92 8.88
CA SER A 33 8.29 14.32 8.51
C SER A 33 8.37 14.59 7.02
N GLU A 34 8.94 15.72 6.64
CA GLU A 34 9.14 16.13 5.26
C GLU A 34 10.61 15.95 4.86
N ALA A 35 10.84 15.42 3.67
CA ALA A 35 12.18 15.34 3.10
C ALA A 35 12.54 16.70 2.50
N ASP A 36 13.61 17.29 3.00
CA ASP A 36 14.16 18.55 2.52
C ASP A 36 15.01 18.40 1.24
N ALA A 37 15.67 19.47 0.83
CA ALA A 37 16.50 19.48 -0.38
C ALA A 37 17.70 18.50 -0.31
N ASP A 38 18.10 18.05 0.86
CA ASP A 38 19.15 17.05 1.06
C ASP A 38 18.63 15.60 1.05
N ALA A 39 17.36 15.40 0.65
CA ALA A 39 16.66 14.13 0.59
C ALA A 39 17.27 13.10 -0.38
N LYS A 40 18.24 13.49 -1.22
CA LYS A 40 18.84 12.55 -2.19
C LYS A 40 19.33 11.27 -1.52
N ASN A 41 20.00 11.39 -0.37
CA ASN A 41 20.48 10.24 0.39
C ASN A 41 19.33 9.34 0.89
N LEU A 42 18.18 9.93 1.20
CA LEU A 42 16.99 9.16 1.63
C LEU A 42 16.34 8.43 0.47
N VAL A 43 16.29 9.05 -0.71
CA VAL A 43 15.77 8.40 -1.93
C VAL A 43 16.66 7.22 -2.31
N ASP A 44 17.98 7.42 -2.33
CA ASP A 44 18.93 6.34 -2.62
C ASP A 44 18.79 5.18 -1.61
N LYS A 45 18.69 5.50 -0.32
CA LYS A 45 18.46 4.53 0.75
C LYS A 45 17.13 3.78 0.58
N ALA A 46 16.07 4.45 0.18
CA ALA A 46 14.77 3.82 -0.07
C ALA A 46 14.85 2.85 -1.25
N ILE A 47 15.52 3.24 -2.34
CA ILE A 47 15.73 2.38 -3.52
C ILE A 47 16.60 1.17 -3.16
N GLU A 48 17.67 1.36 -2.40
CA GLU A 48 18.52 0.26 -1.94
C GLU A 48 17.76 -0.73 -1.05
N ALA A 49 16.95 -0.23 -0.11
CA ALA A 49 16.11 -1.06 0.76
C ALA A 49 15.09 -1.86 -0.06
N ALA A 50 14.40 -1.21 -1.00
CA ALA A 50 13.43 -1.84 -1.90
C ALA A 50 14.09 -2.91 -2.79
N THR A 51 15.27 -2.60 -3.37
CA THR A 51 16.03 -3.52 -4.23
C THR A 51 16.50 -4.74 -3.44
N SER A 52 16.93 -4.55 -2.21
CA SER A 52 17.35 -5.64 -1.32
C SER A 52 16.15 -6.52 -0.93
N ALA A 53 15.02 -5.93 -0.56
CA ALA A 53 13.80 -6.66 -0.25
C ALA A 53 13.28 -7.44 -1.48
N PHE A 54 13.39 -6.88 -2.68
CA PHE A 54 12.95 -7.55 -3.91
C PHE A 54 13.67 -8.87 -4.18
N LYS A 55 14.94 -9.02 -3.78
CA LYS A 55 15.69 -10.26 -3.93
C LYS A 55 15.00 -11.44 -3.22
N ILE A 56 14.33 -11.16 -2.11
CA ILE A 56 13.56 -12.15 -1.34
C ILE A 56 12.13 -12.22 -1.87
N TRP A 57 11.49 -11.05 -2.01
CA TRP A 57 10.09 -10.94 -2.38
C TRP A 57 9.73 -11.58 -3.71
N LYS A 58 10.61 -11.50 -4.71
CA LYS A 58 10.39 -12.14 -6.02
C LYS A 58 10.24 -13.66 -5.96
N ASN A 59 10.76 -14.31 -4.90
CA ASN A 59 10.68 -15.74 -4.69
C ASN A 59 9.53 -16.16 -3.76
N VAL A 60 8.81 -15.20 -3.19
CA VAL A 60 7.61 -15.48 -2.38
C VAL A 60 6.51 -15.98 -3.31
N SER A 61 5.87 -17.07 -2.94
CA SER A 61 4.81 -17.66 -3.76
C SER A 61 3.63 -16.69 -3.95
N PRO A 62 2.91 -16.78 -5.09
CA PRO A 62 1.71 -15.96 -5.31
C PRO A 62 0.66 -16.12 -4.21
N ALA A 63 0.47 -17.33 -3.69
CA ALA A 63 -0.46 -17.58 -2.60
C ALA A 63 -0.04 -16.85 -1.32
N GLU A 64 1.23 -16.90 -0.94
CA GLU A 64 1.75 -16.17 0.22
C GLU A 64 1.63 -14.66 0.04
N ARG A 65 1.85 -14.12 -1.18
CA ARG A 65 1.63 -12.69 -1.46
C ARG A 65 0.15 -12.32 -1.29
N ALA A 66 -0.77 -13.16 -1.78
CA ALA A 66 -2.20 -12.94 -1.63
C ALA A 66 -2.62 -12.91 -0.16
N GLU A 67 -2.01 -13.73 0.70
CA GLU A 67 -2.29 -13.75 2.14
C GLU A 67 -2.02 -12.40 2.83
N TYR A 68 -1.03 -11.61 2.35
CA TYR A 68 -0.82 -10.25 2.87
C TYR A 68 -2.03 -9.36 2.58
N LEU A 69 -2.60 -9.45 1.37
CA LEU A 69 -3.79 -8.69 0.98
C LEU A 69 -5.02 -9.12 1.78
N PHE A 70 -5.24 -10.42 1.96
CA PHE A 70 -6.36 -10.93 2.75
C PHE A 70 -6.27 -10.54 4.22
N ARG A 71 -5.08 -10.58 4.82
CA ARG A 71 -4.87 -10.08 6.19
C ARG A 71 -5.12 -8.57 6.31
N ALA A 72 -4.68 -7.80 5.32
CA ALA A 72 -4.95 -6.35 5.28
C ALA A 72 -6.46 -6.10 5.17
N ALA A 73 -7.16 -6.80 4.26
CA ALA A 73 -8.61 -6.71 4.12
C ALA A 73 -9.34 -7.02 5.43
N LYS A 74 -8.90 -8.06 6.13
CA LYS A 74 -9.47 -8.40 7.45
C LYS A 74 -9.27 -7.28 8.47
N ILE A 75 -8.06 -6.73 8.57
CA ILE A 75 -7.76 -5.64 9.52
C ILE A 75 -8.61 -4.41 9.22
N ILE A 76 -8.73 -4.03 7.94
CA ILE A 76 -9.56 -2.89 7.54
C ILE A 76 -11.03 -3.15 7.85
N ARG A 77 -11.53 -4.35 7.58
CA ARG A 77 -12.92 -4.74 7.88
C ARG A 77 -13.22 -4.68 9.38
N ASP A 78 -12.33 -5.21 10.21
CA ASP A 78 -12.48 -5.21 11.66
C ASP A 78 -12.43 -3.76 12.24
N ARG A 79 -11.80 -2.84 11.53
CA ARG A 79 -11.63 -1.44 11.92
C ARG A 79 -12.29 -0.45 10.95
N LYS A 80 -13.32 -0.88 10.23
CA LYS A 80 -13.94 -0.13 9.12
C LYS A 80 -14.26 1.32 9.50
N HIS A 81 -14.96 1.53 10.60
CA HIS A 81 -15.34 2.87 11.03
C HIS A 81 -14.16 3.75 11.43
N TYR A 82 -13.08 3.17 11.91
CA TYR A 82 -11.85 3.91 12.19
C TYR A 82 -11.22 4.46 10.91
N PHE A 83 -11.11 3.65 9.86
CA PHE A 83 -10.57 4.11 8.58
C PHE A 83 -11.50 5.12 7.89
N SER A 84 -12.81 4.89 7.92
CA SER A 84 -13.80 5.84 7.39
C SER A 84 -13.71 7.19 8.11
N ALA A 85 -13.55 7.20 9.44
CA ALA A 85 -13.39 8.43 10.21
C ALA A 85 -12.14 9.22 9.80
N TRP A 86 -11.01 8.56 9.56
CA TRP A 86 -9.80 9.22 9.06
C TRP A 86 -10.03 9.89 7.72
N MET A 87 -10.73 9.24 6.78
CA MET A 87 -11.08 9.83 5.49
C MET A 87 -11.98 11.05 5.64
N VAL A 88 -12.97 11.02 6.53
CA VAL A 88 -13.81 12.21 6.82
C VAL A 88 -12.95 13.37 7.29
N PHE A 89 -12.03 13.14 8.23
CA PHE A 89 -11.18 14.22 8.76
C PHE A 89 -10.14 14.72 7.77
N GLU A 90 -9.58 13.85 6.95
CA GLU A 90 -8.46 14.20 6.07
C GLU A 90 -8.93 14.74 4.71
N THR A 91 -10.08 14.32 4.21
CA THR A 91 -10.55 14.66 2.87
C THR A 91 -11.89 15.42 2.85
N ALA A 92 -12.50 15.65 4.01
CA ALA A 92 -13.85 16.25 4.15
C ALA A 92 -14.95 15.49 3.39
N LYS A 93 -14.78 14.19 3.16
CA LYS A 93 -15.85 13.34 2.61
C LYS A 93 -17.01 13.22 3.58
N THR A 94 -18.20 13.02 3.04
CA THR A 94 -19.34 12.61 3.87
C THR A 94 -19.10 11.23 4.47
N TRP A 95 -19.77 10.92 5.57
CA TRP A 95 -19.64 9.60 6.20
C TRP A 95 -19.99 8.46 5.24
N SER A 96 -21.04 8.64 4.44
CA SER A 96 -21.49 7.64 3.48
C SER A 96 -20.44 7.36 2.38
N GLU A 97 -19.81 8.41 1.86
CA GLU A 97 -18.73 8.27 0.87
C GLU A 97 -17.50 7.59 1.47
N ALA A 98 -17.07 8.01 2.66
CA ALA A 98 -15.94 7.42 3.36
C ALA A 98 -16.18 5.95 3.73
N ASP A 99 -17.39 5.58 4.10
CA ASP A 99 -17.80 4.20 4.36
C ASP A 99 -17.75 3.34 3.09
N GLY A 100 -18.21 3.90 1.96
CA GLY A 100 -18.13 3.29 0.64
C GLY A 100 -16.70 3.05 0.19
N ASP A 101 -15.83 4.06 0.30
CA ASP A 101 -14.41 3.94 -0.05
C ASP A 101 -13.67 2.88 0.79
N THR A 102 -14.01 2.81 2.09
CA THR A 102 -13.42 1.78 2.96
C THR A 102 -13.89 0.38 2.55
N ALA A 103 -15.16 0.24 2.16
CA ALA A 103 -15.69 -1.02 1.64
C ALA A 103 -15.00 -1.40 0.33
N GLU A 104 -14.85 -0.45 -0.60
CA GLU A 104 -14.16 -0.66 -1.88
C GLU A 104 -12.69 -1.08 -1.67
N ALA A 105 -11.97 -0.45 -0.74
CA ALA A 105 -10.61 -0.84 -0.41
C ALA A 105 -10.51 -2.30 0.06
N ILE A 106 -11.47 -2.76 0.86
CA ILE A 106 -11.56 -4.17 1.28
C ILE A 106 -11.80 -5.08 0.07
N ASP A 107 -12.74 -4.69 -0.80
CA ASP A 107 -13.09 -5.47 -2.00
C ASP A 107 -11.90 -5.57 -2.97
N PHE A 108 -11.15 -4.50 -3.17
CA PHE A 108 -9.94 -4.53 -4.00
C PHE A 108 -8.86 -5.45 -3.42
N LEU A 109 -8.61 -5.41 -2.13
CA LEU A 109 -7.64 -6.30 -1.50
C LEU A 109 -8.02 -7.78 -1.67
N GLU A 110 -9.29 -8.10 -1.48
CA GLU A 110 -9.84 -9.43 -1.68
C GLU A 110 -9.79 -9.86 -3.16
N PHE A 111 -10.17 -8.96 -4.06
CA PHE A 111 -10.18 -9.21 -5.50
C PHE A 111 -8.77 -9.46 -6.03
N TYR A 112 -7.83 -8.54 -5.77
CA TYR A 112 -6.46 -8.68 -6.29
C TYR A 112 -5.68 -9.82 -5.64
N GLY A 113 -6.00 -10.19 -4.40
CA GLY A 113 -5.47 -11.40 -3.78
C GLY A 113 -5.89 -12.65 -4.56
N ARG A 114 -7.17 -12.78 -4.91
CA ARG A 114 -7.68 -13.90 -5.72
C ARG A 114 -7.13 -13.88 -7.15
N GLU A 115 -7.05 -12.70 -7.77
CA GLU A 115 -6.48 -12.55 -9.11
C GLU A 115 -5.00 -12.93 -9.14
N MET A 116 -4.21 -12.61 -8.10
CA MET A 116 -2.82 -13.05 -8.00
C MET A 116 -2.72 -14.58 -8.04
N ILE A 117 -3.58 -15.28 -7.30
CA ILE A 117 -3.60 -16.75 -7.29
C ILE A 117 -4.03 -17.28 -8.66
N ARG A 118 -5.09 -16.70 -9.25
CA ARG A 118 -5.61 -17.12 -10.56
C ARG A 118 -4.58 -16.96 -11.68
N TRP A 119 -3.84 -15.86 -11.69
CA TRP A 119 -2.83 -15.57 -12.73
C TRP A 119 -1.49 -16.28 -12.50
N ALA A 120 -1.28 -16.89 -11.33
CA ALA A 120 -0.10 -17.67 -11.01
C ALA A 120 -0.09 -19.05 -11.67
N ASP A 121 -1.27 -19.58 -12.03
CA ASP A 121 -1.39 -20.83 -12.76
C ASP A 121 -0.98 -20.66 -14.21
N GLU A 122 -0.59 -21.78 -14.86
CA GLU A 122 -0.28 -21.77 -16.29
C GLU A 122 -1.48 -21.23 -17.10
N GLN A 123 -1.23 -20.15 -17.82
CA GLN A 123 -2.27 -19.57 -18.67
C GLN A 123 -2.37 -20.38 -19.98
N PRO A 124 -3.60 -20.69 -20.45
CA PRO A 124 -3.76 -21.42 -21.69
C PRO A 124 -3.28 -20.55 -22.86
N VAL A 125 -2.17 -20.95 -23.44
CA VAL A 125 -1.64 -20.36 -24.68
C VAL A 125 -1.72 -21.37 -25.81
N THR A 126 -2.06 -20.94 -27.02
CA THR A 126 -2.00 -21.80 -28.20
C THR A 126 -0.53 -22.08 -28.52
N PRO A 127 -0.06 -23.34 -28.44
CA PRO A 127 1.32 -23.65 -28.75
C PRO A 127 1.64 -23.29 -30.19
N SER A 128 2.70 -22.52 -30.41
CA SER A 128 3.24 -22.35 -31.76
C SER A 128 4.00 -23.60 -32.16
N PRO A 129 3.79 -24.16 -33.37
CA PRO A 129 4.55 -25.30 -33.85
C PRO A 129 6.07 -25.07 -33.90
N LEU A 130 6.49 -23.81 -33.82
CA LEU A 130 7.90 -23.38 -33.91
C LEU A 130 8.50 -22.95 -32.56
N GLN A 131 7.77 -23.02 -31.46
CA GLN A 131 8.28 -22.67 -30.13
C GLN A 131 8.40 -23.92 -29.25
N GLU A 132 9.63 -24.25 -28.85
CA GLU A 132 9.84 -25.11 -27.70
C GLU A 132 9.19 -24.49 -26.46
N LYS A 133 8.56 -25.32 -25.62
CA LYS A 133 7.95 -24.90 -24.36
C LYS A 133 8.98 -24.14 -23.52
N LYS A 134 8.94 -22.82 -23.54
CA LYS A 134 9.62 -22.01 -22.51
C LYS A 134 8.72 -22.01 -21.29
N GLN A 135 9.14 -22.68 -20.23
CA GLN A 135 8.59 -22.49 -18.90
C GLN A 135 8.98 -21.07 -18.43
N PHE A 136 8.01 -20.28 -18.06
CA PHE A 136 8.19 -18.98 -17.41
C PHE A 136 8.32 -19.15 -15.90
#